data_dfc89a3c649f9e31cb9b8255d12c84f9
#
_entry.id   dfc89a3c649f9e31cb9b8255d12c84f9
#
_cell.length_a   1.000
_cell.length_b   1.000
_cell.length_c   1.000
_cell.angle_alpha   90.00
_cell.angle_beta   90.00
_cell.angle_gamma   90.00
#
_symmetry.space_group_name_H-M   'P 1'
#
loop_
_entity.id
_entity.type
_entity.pdbx_description
1 polymer ?
#
loop_
_entity_poly.entity_id
_entity_poly.type
_entity_poly.pdbx_seq_one_letter_code
_entity_poly.pdbx_strand_id
1 'polypeptide(L)'
;MSLYMILIPSMLFVDNILDLKPKKLIYFCQFVNILTFAIALSLQLIGIGDFHETLILSHINTAICIISVVILCIIKFTSQSANNNTQKENIKNEKINNQNNIVRIIIFTSTFICICIDLFMFANGTNTPGLYSSCNMIVIIIYLACISIDNLFSLSNTAEHAKFVKELAYKDGLTNIGNRTAYMEKIQHIQKNIESYKTVGIIIFDVNNLKSINDSLGHITGDELIIDTANLIKQSFTEHCTLFRIGGDEFVVVIEAPNSEAIYKVSVMQFNVNVHNHNMFYNKNYKVSIAHGSAFYRSNKSISLDEVIKMADKNMYENKQNMKNTAN
;
A
#
# COMPACT_ATOMS: atom_id res chain seq x y z
N MET A 1 23.51 36.65 -8.54
CA MET A 1 23.57 35.47 -7.64
C MET A 1 22.32 34.62 -7.67
N SER A 2 21.13 35.20 -7.55
CA SER A 2 19.85 34.43 -7.51
C SER A 2 19.61 33.55 -8.75
N LEU A 3 19.94 34.00 -9.97
CA LEU A 3 19.69 33.23 -11.18
C LEU A 3 20.46 31.91 -11.24
N TYR A 4 21.71 31.89 -10.78
CA TYR A 4 22.53 30.69 -10.73
C TYR A 4 22.01 29.67 -9.71
N MET A 5 21.49 30.15 -8.53
CA MET A 5 20.98 29.28 -7.49
C MET A 5 19.62 28.64 -7.82
N ILE A 6 18.81 29.24 -8.69
CA ILE A 6 17.50 28.71 -9.07
C ILE A 6 17.61 27.54 -10.07
N LEU A 7 18.65 27.52 -10.90
CA LEU A 7 18.81 26.50 -11.95
C LEU A 7 19.04 25.07 -11.41
N ILE A 8 19.78 24.93 -10.32
CA ILE A 8 20.09 23.62 -9.73
C ILE A 8 18.84 22.92 -9.17
N PRO A 9 18.08 23.53 -8.24
CA PRO A 9 16.87 22.92 -7.73
C PRO A 9 15.77 22.76 -8.81
N SER A 10 15.68 23.64 -9.80
CA SER A 10 14.69 23.51 -10.87
C SER A 10 14.92 22.28 -11.74
N MET A 11 16.17 21.91 -12.05
CA MET A 11 16.50 20.70 -12.81
C MET A 11 16.25 19.43 -12.01
N LEU A 12 16.55 19.40 -10.70
CA LEU A 12 16.20 18.28 -9.79
C LEU A 12 14.69 18.09 -9.71
N PHE A 13 13.97 19.19 -9.66
CA PHE A 13 12.51 19.18 -9.57
C PHE A 13 11.88 18.65 -10.87
N VAL A 14 12.37 19.06 -12.02
CA VAL A 14 11.94 18.56 -13.33
C VAL A 14 12.23 17.06 -13.48
N ASP A 15 13.37 16.57 -13.01
CA ASP A 15 13.70 15.13 -13.02
C ASP A 15 12.72 14.33 -12.17
N ASN A 16 12.40 14.80 -10.96
CA ASN A 16 11.46 14.13 -10.07
C ASN A 16 10.03 14.06 -10.63
N ILE A 17 9.59 15.12 -11.34
CA ILE A 17 8.22 15.17 -11.88
C ILE A 17 8.09 14.39 -13.18
N LEU A 18 9.09 14.49 -14.05
CA LEU A 18 9.02 13.93 -15.39
C LEU A 18 9.62 12.53 -15.49
N ASP A 19 10.33 12.04 -14.47
CA ASP A 19 11.07 10.76 -14.51
C ASP A 19 11.75 10.55 -15.88
N LEU A 20 12.62 11.48 -16.24
CA LEU A 20 13.26 11.52 -17.55
C LEU A 20 14.43 10.53 -17.61
N LYS A 21 14.54 9.80 -18.71
CA LYS A 21 15.66 8.89 -18.97
C LYS A 21 16.28 9.22 -20.32
N PRO A 22 17.62 9.20 -20.48
CA PRO A 22 18.62 8.74 -19.50
C PRO A 22 19.00 9.82 -18.47
N LYS A 23 19.05 9.45 -17.19
CA LYS A 23 19.41 10.38 -16.07
C LYS A 23 20.82 10.99 -16.20
N LYS A 24 21.71 10.36 -16.95
CA LYS A 24 23.07 10.85 -17.20
C LYS A 24 23.11 12.28 -17.78
N LEU A 25 22.16 12.61 -18.67
CA LEU A 25 22.11 13.95 -19.28
C LEU A 25 21.69 15.01 -18.26
N ILE A 26 20.76 14.67 -17.37
CA ILE A 26 20.30 15.57 -16.31
C ILE A 26 21.42 15.85 -15.30
N TYR A 27 22.13 14.82 -14.86
CA TYR A 27 23.31 14.98 -13.98
C TYR A 27 24.44 15.77 -14.65
N PHE A 28 24.64 15.61 -15.96
CA PHE A 28 25.59 16.42 -16.71
C PHE A 28 25.17 17.89 -16.69
N CYS A 29 23.92 18.23 -16.97
CA CYS A 29 23.44 19.62 -16.93
C CYS A 29 23.57 20.22 -15.52
N GLN A 30 23.28 19.44 -14.46
CA GLN A 30 23.48 19.87 -13.07
C GLN A 30 24.94 20.15 -12.75
N PHE A 31 25.86 19.29 -13.20
CA PHE A 31 27.28 19.46 -13.02
C PHE A 31 27.76 20.74 -13.70
N VAL A 32 27.33 21.01 -14.95
CA VAL A 32 27.64 22.23 -15.67
C VAL A 32 27.11 23.48 -14.97
N ASN A 33 25.90 23.43 -14.40
CA ASN A 33 25.31 24.52 -13.59
C ASN A 33 26.15 24.83 -12.34
N ILE A 34 26.58 23.81 -11.62
CA ILE A 34 27.41 23.97 -10.42
C ILE A 34 28.77 24.53 -10.79
N LEU A 35 29.36 24.03 -11.87
CA LEU A 35 30.67 24.49 -12.35
C LEU A 35 30.63 25.96 -12.80
N THR A 36 29.61 26.37 -13.56
CA THR A 36 29.46 27.78 -14.01
C THR A 36 29.22 28.72 -12.81
N PHE A 37 28.45 28.29 -11.82
CA PHE A 37 28.29 29.07 -10.59
C PHE A 37 29.60 29.21 -9.81
N ALA A 38 30.37 28.13 -9.65
CA ALA A 38 31.65 28.13 -8.98
C ALA A 38 32.66 29.05 -9.67
N ILE A 39 32.70 29.04 -11.00
CA ILE A 39 33.55 29.94 -11.80
C ILE A 39 33.13 31.40 -11.58
N ALA A 40 31.84 31.72 -11.69
CA ALA A 40 31.34 33.09 -11.50
C ALA A 40 31.64 33.61 -10.08
N LEU A 41 31.47 32.78 -9.06
CA LEU A 41 31.80 33.12 -7.67
C LEU A 41 33.29 33.34 -7.48
N SER A 42 34.13 32.50 -8.09
CA SER A 42 35.61 32.66 -8.03
C SER A 42 36.09 33.95 -8.68
N LEU A 43 35.55 34.31 -9.84
CA LEU A 43 35.90 35.55 -10.54
C LEU A 43 35.50 36.78 -9.72
N GLN A 44 34.37 36.75 -9.05
CA GLN A 44 33.94 37.84 -8.17
C GLN A 44 34.82 37.95 -6.92
N LEU A 45 35.16 36.81 -6.27
CA LEU A 45 36.02 36.83 -5.08
C LEU A 45 37.45 37.32 -5.34
N ILE A 46 37.95 37.10 -6.56
CA ILE A 46 39.28 37.55 -6.99
C ILE A 46 39.22 39.02 -7.45
N GLY A 47 38.03 39.59 -7.67
CA GLY A 47 37.84 40.97 -8.12
C GLY A 47 38.15 41.20 -9.62
N ILE A 48 38.15 40.12 -10.45
CA ILE A 48 38.40 40.17 -11.88
C ILE A 48 37.11 40.47 -12.66
N GLY A 49 35.93 40.16 -12.11
CA GLY A 49 34.64 40.42 -12.76
C GLY A 49 33.48 40.34 -11.80
N ASP A 50 32.42 41.07 -12.11
CA ASP A 50 31.17 41.04 -11.34
C ASP A 50 30.21 39.98 -11.87
N PHE A 51 29.24 39.53 -11.02
CA PHE A 51 28.16 38.63 -11.42
C PHE A 51 27.38 39.12 -12.66
N HIS A 52 27.35 40.45 -12.89
CA HIS A 52 26.72 41.05 -14.05
C HIS A 52 27.44 40.69 -15.34
N GLU A 53 28.78 40.65 -15.34
CA GLU A 53 29.60 40.31 -16.52
C GLU A 53 29.51 38.81 -16.85
N THR A 54 29.29 37.96 -15.85
CA THR A 54 29.10 36.51 -16.03
C THR A 54 27.67 36.12 -16.37
N LEU A 55 26.72 37.07 -16.41
CA LEU A 55 25.29 36.83 -16.65
C LEU A 55 25.03 36.12 -17.98
N ILE A 56 25.76 36.48 -19.02
CA ILE A 56 25.69 35.85 -20.36
C ILE A 56 25.97 34.36 -20.27
N LEU A 57 26.95 33.94 -19.46
CA LEU A 57 27.29 32.54 -19.27
C LEU A 57 26.15 31.76 -18.60
N SER A 58 25.45 32.37 -17.63
CA SER A 58 24.30 31.77 -16.99
C SER A 58 23.11 31.58 -17.94
N HIS A 59 22.88 32.54 -18.84
CA HIS A 59 21.80 32.45 -19.84
C HIS A 59 22.08 31.36 -20.88
N ILE A 60 23.34 31.26 -21.38
CA ILE A 60 23.74 30.17 -22.29
C ILE A 60 23.50 28.80 -21.62
N ASN A 61 23.90 28.68 -20.36
CA ASN A 61 23.69 27.43 -19.59
C ASN A 61 22.22 27.10 -19.39
N THR A 62 21.39 28.11 -19.09
CA THR A 62 19.93 27.95 -18.98
C THR A 62 19.34 27.46 -20.30
N ALA A 63 19.74 28.02 -21.43
CA ALA A 63 19.30 27.59 -22.76
C ALA A 63 19.67 26.12 -23.03
N ILE A 64 20.88 25.69 -22.71
CA ILE A 64 21.34 24.30 -22.84
C ILE A 64 20.50 23.38 -21.99
N CYS A 65 20.21 23.74 -20.74
CA CYS A 65 19.35 22.95 -19.84
C CYS A 65 17.92 22.78 -20.39
N ILE A 66 17.33 23.86 -20.90
CA ILE A 66 15.97 23.82 -21.47
C ILE A 66 15.95 22.92 -22.73
N ILE A 67 16.90 23.08 -23.63
CA ILE A 67 17.01 22.23 -24.82
C ILE A 67 17.16 20.76 -24.44
N SER A 68 17.99 20.46 -23.44
CA SER A 68 18.19 19.10 -22.94
C SER A 68 16.89 18.48 -22.39
N VAL A 69 16.12 19.25 -21.62
CA VAL A 69 14.81 18.81 -21.10
C VAL A 69 13.82 18.56 -22.24
N VAL A 70 13.75 19.45 -23.22
CA VAL A 70 12.87 19.29 -24.40
C VAL A 70 13.22 18.01 -25.17
N ILE A 71 14.50 17.75 -25.41
CA ILE A 71 14.97 16.53 -26.10
C ILE A 71 14.55 15.29 -25.30
N LEU A 72 14.75 15.27 -23.97
CA LEU A 72 14.35 14.15 -23.12
C LEU A 72 12.82 13.93 -23.10
N CYS A 73 12.04 15.00 -23.11
CA CYS A 73 10.58 14.93 -23.23
C CYS A 73 10.15 14.30 -24.58
N ILE A 74 10.80 14.69 -25.68
CA ILE A 74 10.55 14.11 -27.02
C ILE A 74 10.90 12.62 -27.02
N ILE A 75 12.06 12.23 -26.49
CA ILE A 75 12.48 10.82 -26.40
C ILE A 75 11.47 10.01 -25.58
N LYS A 76 11.03 10.53 -24.44
CA LYS A 76 10.02 9.87 -23.61
C LYS A 76 8.69 9.69 -24.34
N PHE A 77 8.24 10.73 -25.06
CA PHE A 77 6.99 10.69 -25.82
C PHE A 77 7.06 9.68 -26.98
N THR A 78 8.15 9.64 -27.74
CA THR A 78 8.33 8.68 -28.83
C THR A 78 8.45 7.23 -28.32
N SER A 79 9.14 7.01 -27.21
CA SER A 79 9.25 5.69 -26.58
C SER A 79 7.91 5.19 -26.04
N GLN A 80 7.08 6.08 -25.50
CA GLN A 80 5.75 5.73 -24.97
C GLN A 80 4.77 5.41 -26.10
N SER A 81 4.84 6.12 -27.23
CA SER A 81 4.03 5.87 -28.41
C SER A 81 4.35 4.50 -29.07
N ALA A 82 5.61 4.06 -29.02
CA ALA A 82 6.04 2.76 -29.54
C ALA A 82 5.54 1.57 -28.68
N ASN A 83 5.38 1.77 -27.37
CA ASN A 83 4.95 0.72 -26.44
C ASN A 83 3.42 0.50 -26.41
N ASN A 84 2.63 1.49 -26.84
CA ASN A 84 1.16 1.47 -26.80
C ASN A 84 0.52 0.58 -27.87
N ASN A 85 1.29 0.09 -28.84
CA ASN A 85 0.79 -0.81 -29.88
C ASN A 85 0.52 -2.25 -29.37
N THR A 86 0.81 -2.55 -28.11
CA THR A 86 0.73 -3.92 -27.56
C THR A 86 -0.34 -4.15 -26.49
N GLN A 87 -1.09 -3.12 -26.02
CA GLN A 87 -2.12 -3.32 -24.99
C GLN A 87 -3.39 -2.48 -25.20
N LYS A 88 -4.49 -3.14 -25.55
CA LYS A 88 -5.83 -2.55 -25.81
C LYS A 88 -6.63 -2.12 -24.56
N GLU A 89 -6.10 -2.17 -23.35
CA GLU A 89 -6.89 -2.07 -22.10
C GLU A 89 -6.85 -0.74 -21.34
N ASN A 90 -6.16 0.32 -21.86
CA ASN A 90 -5.95 1.56 -21.10
C ASN A 90 -6.37 2.87 -21.79
N ILE A 91 -7.43 2.87 -22.60
CA ILE A 91 -7.86 4.05 -23.40
C ILE A 91 -8.16 5.29 -22.53
N LYS A 92 -8.70 5.11 -21.32
CA LYS A 92 -9.05 6.25 -20.43
C LYS A 92 -7.83 6.88 -19.75
N ASN A 93 -6.89 6.05 -19.30
CA ASN A 93 -5.63 6.51 -18.68
C ASN A 93 -4.68 7.13 -19.70
N GLU A 94 -4.71 6.65 -20.95
CA GLU A 94 -3.94 7.16 -22.06
C GLU A 94 -4.37 8.59 -22.45
N LYS A 95 -5.69 8.87 -22.45
CA LYS A 95 -6.24 10.19 -22.79
C LYS A 95 -5.87 11.26 -21.74
N ILE A 96 -5.89 10.89 -20.46
CA ILE A 96 -5.51 11.78 -19.34
C ILE A 96 -4.00 12.05 -19.38
N ASN A 97 -3.19 11.03 -19.63
CA ASN A 97 -1.73 11.16 -19.71
C ASN A 97 -1.29 12.02 -20.91
N ASN A 98 -1.99 11.91 -22.03
CA ASN A 98 -1.76 12.74 -23.23
C ASN A 98 -2.13 14.21 -22.99
N GLN A 99 -3.23 14.51 -22.33
CA GLN A 99 -3.58 15.90 -21.96
C GLN A 99 -2.54 16.50 -21.02
N ASN A 100 -2.08 15.79 -20.02
CA ASN A 100 -1.05 16.26 -19.10
C ASN A 100 0.30 16.51 -19.81
N ASN A 101 0.67 15.70 -20.80
CA ASN A 101 1.88 15.91 -21.58
C ASN A 101 1.79 17.16 -22.47
N ILE A 102 0.65 17.44 -23.09
CA ILE A 102 0.43 18.66 -23.88
C ILE A 102 0.58 19.92 -23.00
N VAL A 103 -0.05 19.93 -21.81
CA VAL A 103 0.06 21.05 -20.87
C VAL A 103 1.50 21.26 -20.43
N ARG A 104 2.26 20.19 -20.16
CA ARG A 104 3.69 20.27 -19.83
C ARG A 104 4.51 20.92 -20.97
N ILE A 105 4.27 20.52 -22.21
CA ILE A 105 4.94 21.09 -23.39
C ILE A 105 4.62 22.60 -23.52
N ILE A 106 3.36 23.00 -23.34
CA ILE A 106 2.94 24.41 -23.38
C ILE A 106 3.67 25.23 -22.31
N ILE A 107 3.77 24.72 -21.08
CA ILE A 107 4.47 25.43 -20.00
C ILE A 107 5.96 25.59 -20.32
N PHE A 108 6.64 24.55 -20.82
CA PHE A 108 8.05 24.63 -21.19
C PHE A 108 8.30 25.60 -22.35
N THR A 109 7.44 25.59 -23.37
CA THR A 109 7.57 26.53 -24.49
C THR A 109 7.30 27.96 -24.07
N SER A 110 6.32 28.22 -23.20
CA SER A 110 6.05 29.56 -22.64
C SER A 110 7.24 30.09 -21.82
N THR A 111 7.88 29.22 -21.04
CA THR A 111 9.07 29.59 -20.25
C THR A 111 10.22 30.02 -21.18
N PHE A 112 10.46 29.27 -22.25
CA PHE A 112 11.48 29.61 -23.23
C PHE A 112 11.20 30.95 -23.88
N ILE A 113 9.97 31.23 -24.31
CA ILE A 113 9.55 32.49 -24.90
C ILE A 113 9.77 33.66 -23.92
N CYS A 114 9.38 33.52 -22.65
CA CYS A 114 9.58 34.57 -21.65
C CYS A 114 11.05 34.88 -21.41
N ILE A 115 11.92 33.86 -21.39
CA ILE A 115 13.38 34.07 -21.27
C ILE A 115 13.94 34.81 -22.51
N CYS A 116 13.48 34.47 -23.72
CA CYS A 116 13.89 35.16 -24.93
C CYS A 116 13.44 36.65 -24.92
N ILE A 117 12.24 36.96 -24.44
CA ILE A 117 11.73 38.33 -24.28
C ILE A 117 12.61 39.10 -23.28
N ASP A 118 12.88 38.52 -22.09
CA ASP A 118 13.72 39.16 -21.08
C ASP A 118 15.14 39.44 -21.60
N LEU A 119 15.75 38.52 -22.37
CA LEU A 119 17.04 38.73 -23.03
C LEU A 119 17.00 39.87 -24.05
N PHE A 120 15.95 39.92 -24.89
CA PHE A 120 15.76 40.99 -25.86
C PHE A 120 15.60 42.37 -25.19
N MET A 121 14.78 42.43 -24.11
CA MET A 121 14.57 43.64 -23.33
C MET A 121 15.88 44.13 -22.67
N PHE A 122 16.65 43.17 -22.11
CA PHE A 122 17.96 43.46 -21.53
C PHE A 122 18.95 44.04 -22.59
N ALA A 123 19.00 43.43 -23.79
CA ALA A 123 19.84 43.90 -24.88
C ALA A 123 19.49 45.33 -25.36
N ASN A 124 18.23 45.73 -25.22
CA ASN A 124 17.74 47.08 -25.54
C ASN A 124 17.85 48.10 -24.39
N GLY A 125 18.53 47.74 -23.29
CA GLY A 125 18.78 48.65 -22.15
C GLY A 125 17.54 48.99 -21.31
N THR A 126 16.53 48.13 -21.27
CA THR A 126 15.34 48.38 -20.44
C THR A 126 15.61 48.10 -18.96
N ASN A 127 14.99 48.89 -18.06
CA ASN A 127 15.21 48.79 -16.61
C ASN A 127 14.42 47.65 -15.91
N THR A 128 13.79 46.74 -16.64
CA THR A 128 12.97 45.67 -16.08
C THR A 128 13.40 44.27 -16.55
N PRO A 129 14.72 43.93 -16.48
CA PRO A 129 15.13 42.58 -16.85
C PRO A 129 14.57 41.52 -15.91
N GLY A 130 14.08 40.42 -16.46
CA GLY A 130 13.58 39.28 -15.67
C GLY A 130 12.14 39.38 -15.21
N LEU A 131 11.35 40.40 -15.60
CA LEU A 131 9.95 40.53 -15.20
C LEU A 131 9.08 39.37 -15.77
N TYR A 132 9.25 39.10 -17.07
CA TYR A 132 8.43 38.08 -17.76
C TYR A 132 8.76 36.67 -17.30
N SER A 133 10.03 36.35 -17.09
CA SER A 133 10.47 35.06 -16.55
C SER A 133 10.01 34.88 -15.11
N SER A 134 10.02 35.95 -14.29
CA SER A 134 9.53 35.89 -12.90
C SER A 134 8.01 35.63 -12.81
N CYS A 135 7.20 36.31 -13.65
CA CYS A 135 5.75 36.05 -13.74
C CYS A 135 5.47 34.61 -14.19
N ASN A 136 6.20 34.11 -15.18
CA ASN A 136 6.02 32.73 -15.65
C ASN A 136 6.42 31.69 -14.58
N MET A 137 7.44 31.96 -13.76
CA MET A 137 7.82 31.09 -12.63
C MET A 137 6.67 30.93 -11.62
N ILE A 138 5.88 31.97 -11.35
CA ILE A 138 4.70 31.88 -10.47
C ILE A 138 3.67 30.92 -11.07
N VAL A 139 3.41 31.00 -12.38
CA VAL A 139 2.48 30.09 -13.07
C VAL A 139 2.96 28.64 -12.97
N ILE A 140 4.25 28.41 -13.16
CA ILE A 140 4.87 27.08 -13.03
C ILE A 140 4.71 26.55 -11.60
N ILE A 141 4.97 27.35 -10.57
CA ILE A 141 4.85 26.94 -9.17
C ILE A 141 3.39 26.55 -8.86
N ILE A 142 2.42 27.33 -9.30
CA ILE A 142 0.99 27.03 -9.12
C ILE A 142 0.64 25.71 -9.82
N TYR A 143 1.05 25.53 -11.07
CA TYR A 143 0.82 24.30 -11.82
C TYR A 143 1.41 23.06 -11.13
N LEU A 144 2.62 23.19 -10.62
CA LEU A 144 3.30 22.10 -9.92
C LEU A 144 2.66 21.78 -8.57
N ALA A 145 2.16 22.81 -7.87
CA ALA A 145 1.38 22.62 -6.66
C ALA A 145 0.08 21.84 -6.96
N CYS A 146 -0.63 22.18 -8.03
CA CYS A 146 -1.83 21.46 -8.46
C CYS A 146 -1.53 19.99 -8.78
N ILE A 147 -0.48 19.71 -9.56
CA ILE A 147 -0.09 18.31 -9.86
C ILE A 147 0.28 17.55 -8.58
N SER A 148 1.01 18.18 -7.66
CA SER A 148 1.41 17.55 -6.40
C SER A 148 0.20 17.19 -5.55
N ILE A 149 -0.81 18.06 -5.51
CA ILE A 149 -2.08 17.81 -4.83
C ILE A 149 -2.81 16.62 -5.48
N ASP A 150 -2.96 16.62 -6.81
CA ASP A 150 -3.61 15.54 -7.54
C ASP A 150 -2.90 14.19 -7.33
N ASN A 151 -1.57 14.18 -7.32
CA ASN A 151 -0.78 12.97 -7.04
C ASN A 151 -0.98 12.48 -5.61
N LEU A 152 -1.07 13.38 -4.61
CA LEU A 152 -1.35 13.02 -3.22
C LEU A 152 -2.75 12.41 -3.08
N PHE A 153 -3.77 12.98 -3.72
CA PHE A 153 -5.12 12.43 -3.74
C PHE A 153 -5.16 11.04 -4.41
N SER A 154 -4.50 10.89 -5.55
CA SER A 154 -4.40 9.61 -6.25
C SER A 154 -3.69 8.53 -5.41
N LEU A 155 -2.61 8.89 -4.72
CA LEU A 155 -1.89 7.98 -3.83
C LEU A 155 -2.74 7.57 -2.61
N SER A 156 -3.48 8.52 -2.03
CA SER A 156 -4.41 8.24 -0.92
C SER A 156 -5.51 7.28 -1.35
N ASN A 157 -6.14 7.53 -2.49
CA ASN A 157 -7.21 6.67 -3.01
C ASN A 157 -6.70 5.26 -3.36
N THR A 158 -5.50 5.14 -3.96
CA THR A 158 -4.92 3.82 -4.25
C THR A 158 -4.57 3.04 -2.99
N ALA A 159 -4.09 3.70 -1.93
CA ALA A 159 -3.82 3.07 -0.64
C ALA A 159 -5.11 2.57 0.03
N GLU A 160 -6.18 3.36 -0.03
CA GLU A 160 -7.49 3.00 0.50
C GLU A 160 -8.12 1.83 -0.27
N HIS A 161 -8.06 1.87 -1.61
CA HIS A 161 -8.48 0.75 -2.46
C HIS A 161 -7.67 -0.53 -2.19
N ALA A 162 -6.35 -0.43 -2.04
CA ALA A 162 -5.50 -1.57 -1.72
C ALA A 162 -5.85 -2.18 -0.35
N LYS A 163 -6.15 -1.34 0.65
CA LYS A 163 -6.63 -1.77 1.96
C LYS A 163 -7.97 -2.48 1.86
N PHE A 164 -8.93 -1.91 1.12
CA PHE A 164 -10.25 -2.50 0.89
C PHE A 164 -10.18 -3.85 0.17
N VAL A 165 -9.38 -3.95 -0.90
CA VAL A 165 -9.14 -5.20 -1.63
C VAL A 165 -8.49 -6.25 -0.72
N LYS A 166 -7.53 -5.83 0.13
CA LYS A 166 -6.92 -6.71 1.12
C LYS A 166 -7.95 -7.20 2.15
N GLU A 167 -8.81 -6.33 2.66
CA GLU A 167 -9.88 -6.72 3.58
C GLU A 167 -10.84 -7.73 2.95
N LEU A 168 -11.29 -7.51 1.71
CA LEU A 168 -12.12 -8.46 0.97
C LEU A 168 -11.41 -9.80 0.71
N ALA A 169 -10.10 -9.78 0.47
CA ALA A 169 -9.33 -10.99 0.21
C ALA A 169 -9.04 -11.83 1.46
N TYR A 170 -9.03 -11.22 2.65
CA TYR A 170 -8.57 -11.86 3.90
C TYR A 170 -9.63 -11.97 4.99
N LYS A 171 -10.81 -11.36 4.81
CA LYS A 171 -11.93 -11.47 5.77
C LYS A 171 -13.06 -12.33 5.22
N ASP A 172 -13.74 -13.01 6.14
CA ASP A 172 -15.01 -13.72 5.86
C ASP A 172 -16.16 -12.71 5.81
N GLY A 173 -16.93 -12.73 4.72
CA GLY A 173 -17.98 -11.75 4.47
C GLY A 173 -19.15 -11.80 5.45
N LEU A 174 -19.40 -12.96 6.10
CA LEU A 174 -20.49 -13.13 7.05
C LEU A 174 -20.07 -12.74 8.48
N THR A 175 -18.89 -13.16 8.91
CA THR A 175 -18.44 -13.06 10.31
C THR A 175 -17.42 -11.96 10.56
N ASN A 176 -16.86 -11.37 9.50
CA ASN A 176 -15.82 -10.34 9.54
C ASN A 176 -14.52 -10.74 10.30
N ILE A 177 -14.30 -12.04 10.52
CA ILE A 177 -13.03 -12.60 11.01
C ILE A 177 -12.12 -12.97 9.85
N GLY A 178 -10.92 -13.50 10.11
CA GLY A 178 -10.06 -14.01 9.04
C GLY A 178 -10.72 -15.13 8.24
N ASN A 179 -10.58 -15.12 6.92
CA ASN A 179 -11.08 -16.19 6.06
C ASN A 179 -10.02 -17.30 5.85
N ARG A 180 -10.32 -18.28 5.01
CA ARG A 180 -9.43 -19.40 4.67
C ARG A 180 -8.08 -18.91 4.09
N THR A 181 -8.09 -17.88 3.27
CA THR A 181 -6.88 -17.29 2.68
C THR A 181 -5.98 -16.71 3.77
N ALA A 182 -6.54 -15.94 4.69
CA ALA A 182 -5.83 -15.39 5.85
C ALA A 182 -5.23 -16.50 6.73
N TYR A 183 -5.98 -17.58 6.96
CA TYR A 183 -5.50 -18.75 7.70
C TYR A 183 -4.31 -19.42 7.02
N MET A 184 -4.38 -19.68 5.72
CA MET A 184 -3.30 -20.31 4.96
C MET A 184 -2.02 -19.47 4.98
N GLU A 185 -2.14 -18.15 4.79
CA GLU A 185 -1.00 -17.24 4.89
C GLU A 185 -0.39 -17.23 6.30
N LYS A 186 -1.23 -17.25 7.33
CA LYS A 186 -0.78 -17.30 8.72
C LYS A 186 0.00 -18.59 9.03
N ILE A 187 -0.49 -19.73 8.60
CA ILE A 187 0.19 -21.02 8.77
C ILE A 187 1.52 -21.05 8.01
N GLN A 188 1.56 -20.56 6.77
CA GLN A 188 2.79 -20.46 6.00
C GLN A 188 3.82 -19.54 6.66
N HIS A 189 3.37 -18.42 7.23
CA HIS A 189 4.25 -17.51 7.97
C HIS A 189 4.86 -18.20 9.20
N ILE A 190 4.05 -18.91 9.99
CA ILE A 190 4.52 -19.66 11.16
C ILE A 190 5.49 -20.77 10.74
N GLN A 191 5.19 -21.52 9.68
CA GLN A 191 6.06 -22.60 9.16
C GLN A 191 7.43 -22.07 8.73
N LYS A 192 7.47 -20.93 8.02
CA LYS A 192 8.73 -20.30 7.59
C LYS A 192 9.60 -19.83 8.75
N ASN A 193 8.97 -19.45 9.87
CA ASN A 193 9.64 -18.90 11.04
C ASN A 193 9.53 -19.82 12.27
N ILE A 194 9.31 -21.12 12.06
CA ILE A 194 8.93 -22.06 13.12
C ILE A 194 9.96 -22.12 14.26
N GLU A 195 11.24 -21.91 13.96
CA GLU A 195 12.33 -21.89 14.95
C GLU A 195 12.21 -20.73 15.95
N SER A 196 11.50 -19.65 15.61
CA SER A 196 11.26 -18.53 16.50
C SER A 196 10.15 -18.78 17.52
N TYR A 197 9.33 -19.81 17.30
CA TYR A 197 8.20 -20.13 18.16
C TYR A 197 8.55 -21.23 19.18
N LYS A 198 8.36 -20.94 20.46
CA LYS A 198 8.45 -21.98 21.52
C LYS A 198 7.28 -22.93 21.49
N THR A 199 6.07 -22.39 21.39
CA THR A 199 4.82 -23.14 21.24
C THR A 199 3.85 -22.41 20.31
N VAL A 200 3.05 -23.19 19.59
CA VAL A 200 1.91 -22.69 18.80
C VAL A 200 0.73 -23.60 19.08
N GLY A 201 -0.42 -23.04 19.45
CA GLY A 201 -1.66 -23.79 19.64
C GLY A 201 -2.54 -23.69 18.40
N ILE A 202 -3.10 -24.82 17.96
CA ILE A 202 -4.12 -24.91 16.91
C ILE A 202 -5.37 -25.49 17.52
N ILE A 203 -6.48 -24.77 17.40
CA ILE A 203 -7.79 -25.22 17.88
C ILE A 203 -8.76 -25.17 16.70
N ILE A 204 -9.39 -26.29 16.40
CA ILE A 204 -10.39 -26.40 15.35
C ILE A 204 -11.76 -26.54 16.00
N PHE A 205 -12.73 -25.80 15.49
CA PHE A 205 -14.12 -25.80 15.93
C PHE A 205 -15.01 -26.16 14.75
N ASP A 206 -16.09 -26.89 15.04
CA ASP A 206 -17.10 -27.30 14.07
C ASP A 206 -18.50 -27.12 14.67
N VAL A 207 -19.34 -26.35 13.98
CA VAL A 207 -20.71 -26.07 14.44
C VAL A 207 -21.60 -27.26 14.19
N ASN A 208 -22.18 -27.78 15.23
CA ASN A 208 -23.09 -28.93 15.13
C ASN A 208 -24.47 -28.50 14.59
N ASN A 209 -25.09 -29.40 13.82
CA ASN A 209 -26.48 -29.29 13.36
C ASN A 209 -26.81 -28.10 12.47
N LEU A 210 -25.80 -27.39 11.87
CA LEU A 210 -26.04 -26.25 10.97
C LEU A 210 -26.96 -26.61 9.81
N LYS A 211 -26.77 -27.80 9.19
CA LYS A 211 -27.63 -28.27 8.10
C LYS A 211 -29.08 -28.42 8.55
N SER A 212 -29.32 -29.05 9.70
CA SER A 212 -30.68 -29.26 10.24
C SER A 212 -31.36 -27.92 10.54
N ILE A 213 -30.62 -26.94 11.05
CA ILE A 213 -31.13 -25.59 11.33
C ILE A 213 -31.46 -24.87 10.01
N ASN A 214 -30.60 -24.96 9.01
CA ASN A 214 -30.89 -24.41 7.68
C ASN A 214 -32.16 -25.02 7.05
N ASP A 215 -32.28 -26.34 7.15
CA ASP A 215 -33.41 -27.07 6.55
C ASP A 215 -34.73 -26.79 7.26
N SER A 216 -34.69 -26.55 8.59
CA SER A 216 -35.90 -26.34 9.40
C SER A 216 -36.29 -24.89 9.65
N LEU A 217 -35.31 -23.98 9.78
CA LEU A 217 -35.49 -22.56 10.14
C LEU A 217 -35.02 -21.59 9.07
N GLY A 218 -34.45 -22.11 7.96
CA GLY A 218 -33.95 -21.30 6.84
C GLY A 218 -32.50 -20.81 7.01
N HIS A 219 -31.87 -20.44 5.86
CA HIS A 219 -30.47 -20.03 5.81
C HIS A 219 -30.15 -18.79 6.64
N ILE A 220 -31.10 -17.85 6.78
CA ILE A 220 -30.90 -16.64 7.61
C ILE A 220 -30.61 -17.02 9.05
N THR A 221 -31.36 -18.01 9.60
CA THR A 221 -31.14 -18.50 10.97
C THR A 221 -29.81 -19.25 11.09
N GLY A 222 -29.41 -19.99 10.05
CA GLY A 222 -28.10 -20.62 10.01
C GLY A 222 -26.96 -19.62 9.97
N ASP A 223 -27.11 -18.51 9.23
CA ASP A 223 -26.14 -17.41 9.20
C ASP A 223 -26.03 -16.74 10.57
N GLU A 224 -27.16 -16.51 11.28
CA GLU A 224 -27.14 -16.03 12.67
C GLU A 224 -26.36 -16.98 13.60
N LEU A 225 -26.58 -18.29 13.50
CA LEU A 225 -25.85 -19.28 14.30
C LEU A 225 -24.34 -19.20 14.05
N ILE A 226 -23.92 -19.01 12.81
CA ILE A 226 -22.51 -18.84 12.43
C ILE A 226 -21.93 -17.55 13.01
N ILE A 227 -22.66 -16.43 12.93
CA ILE A 227 -22.27 -15.15 13.50
C ILE A 227 -22.15 -15.24 15.03
N ASP A 228 -23.14 -15.83 15.70
CA ASP A 228 -23.13 -16.04 17.16
C ASP A 228 -21.95 -16.91 17.57
N THR A 229 -21.66 -17.98 16.83
CA THR A 229 -20.49 -18.85 17.06
C THR A 229 -19.18 -18.07 16.94
N ALA A 230 -18.99 -17.29 15.87
CA ALA A 230 -17.80 -16.47 15.67
C ALA A 230 -17.60 -15.49 16.84
N ASN A 231 -18.67 -14.85 17.29
CA ASN A 231 -18.64 -13.90 18.41
C ASN A 231 -18.29 -14.59 19.74
N LEU A 232 -18.85 -15.75 20.02
CA LEU A 232 -18.54 -16.52 21.21
C LEU A 232 -17.09 -16.97 21.28
N ILE A 233 -16.53 -17.44 20.14
CA ILE A 233 -15.11 -17.79 20.05
C ILE A 233 -14.26 -16.53 20.23
N LYS A 234 -14.55 -15.44 19.53
CA LYS A 234 -13.82 -14.17 19.59
C LYS A 234 -13.78 -13.57 21.00
N GLN A 235 -14.89 -13.63 21.75
CA GLN A 235 -14.97 -13.15 23.14
C GLN A 235 -14.15 -13.99 24.11
N SER A 236 -13.95 -15.27 23.79
CA SER A 236 -13.28 -16.22 24.66
C SER A 236 -11.78 -16.34 24.38
N PHE A 237 -11.37 -16.14 23.13
CA PHE A 237 -10.00 -16.24 22.66
C PHE A 237 -9.52 -14.85 22.25
N THR A 238 -8.89 -14.12 23.16
CA THR A 238 -8.55 -12.69 22.98
C THR A 238 -7.07 -12.48 22.70
N GLU A 239 -6.23 -12.50 23.72
CA GLU A 239 -4.81 -12.18 23.62
C GLU A 239 -4.02 -13.30 22.93
N HIS A 240 -3.11 -12.95 22.02
CA HIS A 240 -2.26 -13.87 21.25
C HIS A 240 -3.03 -14.90 20.41
N CYS A 241 -4.34 -14.70 20.22
CA CYS A 241 -5.22 -15.58 19.47
C CYS A 241 -5.68 -14.92 18.18
N THR A 242 -5.58 -15.65 17.06
CA THR A 242 -6.13 -15.19 15.78
C THR A 242 -7.21 -16.18 15.34
N LEU A 243 -8.41 -15.67 15.06
CA LEU A 243 -9.59 -16.46 14.69
C LEU A 243 -9.84 -16.40 13.19
N PHE A 244 -10.14 -17.56 12.61
CA PHE A 244 -10.43 -17.72 11.18
C PHE A 244 -11.66 -18.59 10.97
N ARG A 245 -12.41 -18.33 9.88
CA ARG A 245 -13.42 -19.22 9.34
C ARG A 245 -12.87 -19.87 8.07
N ILE A 246 -12.72 -21.18 8.06
CA ILE A 246 -12.07 -21.93 6.97
C ILE A 246 -13.06 -22.71 6.09
N GLY A 247 -14.27 -22.93 6.58
CA GLY A 247 -15.36 -23.64 5.93
C GLY A 247 -16.72 -23.05 6.29
N GLY A 248 -17.79 -23.67 5.87
CA GLY A 248 -19.16 -23.24 6.17
C GLY A 248 -19.43 -23.17 7.68
N ASP A 249 -19.08 -24.22 8.39
CA ASP A 249 -19.29 -24.48 9.82
C ASP A 249 -17.96 -24.63 10.60
N GLU A 250 -16.81 -24.46 9.93
CA GLU A 250 -15.49 -24.70 10.50
C GLU A 250 -14.75 -23.41 10.83
N PHE A 251 -14.24 -23.32 12.07
CA PHE A 251 -13.42 -22.22 12.55
C PHE A 251 -12.09 -22.73 13.10
N VAL A 252 -11.07 -21.91 13.01
CA VAL A 252 -9.74 -22.19 13.56
C VAL A 252 -9.26 -21.01 14.39
N VAL A 253 -8.74 -21.32 15.58
CA VAL A 253 -7.97 -20.38 16.40
C VAL A 253 -6.52 -20.80 16.40
N VAL A 254 -5.64 -19.85 16.10
CA VAL A 254 -4.19 -20.01 16.22
C VAL A 254 -3.70 -19.19 17.41
N ILE A 255 -3.01 -19.82 18.35
CA ILE A 255 -2.44 -19.18 19.55
C ILE A 255 -0.92 -19.09 19.39
N GLU A 256 -0.39 -17.87 19.35
CA GLU A 256 1.04 -17.60 19.18
C GLU A 256 1.61 -17.04 20.51
N ALA A 257 1.85 -17.92 21.47
CA ALA A 257 2.43 -17.51 22.74
C ALA A 257 3.26 -18.65 23.35
N PRO A 258 4.31 -18.35 24.11
CA PRO A 258 5.13 -19.36 24.78
C PRO A 258 4.35 -20.26 25.75
N ASN A 259 3.20 -19.79 26.24
CA ASN A 259 2.28 -20.46 27.14
C ASN A 259 0.93 -20.80 26.49
N SER A 260 0.92 -21.13 25.19
CA SER A 260 -0.30 -21.36 24.40
C SER A 260 -1.26 -22.37 25.01
N GLU A 261 -0.76 -23.41 25.72
CA GLU A 261 -1.58 -24.40 26.40
C GLU A 261 -2.35 -23.82 27.61
N ALA A 262 -1.72 -22.93 28.38
CA ALA A 262 -2.36 -22.27 29.50
C ALA A 262 -3.44 -21.29 29.02
N ILE A 263 -3.13 -20.52 27.95
CA ILE A 263 -4.11 -19.64 27.28
C ILE A 263 -5.30 -20.47 26.80
N TYR A 264 -5.05 -21.58 26.09
CA TYR A 264 -6.14 -22.47 25.64
C TYR A 264 -7.04 -22.93 26.78
N LYS A 265 -6.47 -23.44 27.90
CA LYS A 265 -7.27 -23.93 29.02
C LYS A 265 -8.20 -22.86 29.58
N VAL A 266 -7.70 -21.64 29.77
CA VAL A 266 -8.52 -20.53 30.26
C VAL A 266 -9.58 -20.13 29.25
N SER A 267 -9.18 -19.98 27.98
CA SER A 267 -10.07 -19.55 26.90
C SER A 267 -11.18 -20.57 26.63
N VAL A 268 -10.88 -21.89 26.67
CA VAL A 268 -11.94 -22.92 26.47
C VAL A 268 -12.90 -23.01 27.63
N MET A 269 -12.46 -22.76 28.87
CA MET A 269 -13.36 -22.64 29.99
C MET A 269 -14.32 -21.46 29.83
N GLN A 270 -13.79 -20.30 29.47
CA GLN A 270 -14.60 -19.10 29.19
C GLN A 270 -15.55 -19.33 28.02
N PHE A 271 -15.10 -20.01 26.96
CA PHE A 271 -15.92 -20.37 25.81
C PHE A 271 -17.13 -21.24 26.23
N ASN A 272 -16.91 -22.28 27.03
CA ASN A 272 -17.98 -23.12 27.50
C ASN A 272 -19.01 -22.36 28.37
N VAL A 273 -18.53 -21.44 29.22
CA VAL A 273 -19.40 -20.55 30.00
C VAL A 273 -20.21 -19.64 29.10
N ASN A 274 -19.54 -19.01 28.08
CA ASN A 274 -20.20 -18.12 27.16
C ASN A 274 -21.25 -18.83 26.30
N VAL A 275 -20.98 -20.06 25.83
CA VAL A 275 -21.95 -20.88 25.09
C VAL A 275 -23.13 -21.26 25.98
N HIS A 276 -22.85 -21.66 27.22
CA HIS A 276 -23.92 -21.98 28.18
C HIS A 276 -24.82 -20.76 28.43
N ASN A 277 -24.24 -19.61 28.72
CA ASN A 277 -24.99 -18.39 28.98
C ASN A 277 -25.79 -17.94 27.73
N HIS A 278 -25.17 -18.03 26.53
CA HIS A 278 -25.87 -17.74 25.29
C HIS A 278 -27.13 -18.62 25.17
N ASN A 279 -27.01 -19.93 25.37
CA ASN A 279 -28.11 -20.87 25.24
C ASN A 279 -29.19 -20.70 26.32
N MET A 280 -28.87 -20.13 27.48
CA MET A 280 -29.79 -19.92 28.59
C MET A 280 -30.53 -18.58 28.53
N PHE A 281 -29.84 -17.52 28.14
CA PHE A 281 -30.36 -16.16 28.27
C PHE A 281 -30.81 -15.53 26.94
N TYR A 282 -30.30 -16.02 25.80
CA TYR A 282 -30.77 -15.54 24.50
C TYR A 282 -31.91 -16.44 24.01
N ASN A 283 -33.10 -15.83 23.88
CA ASN A 283 -34.30 -16.55 23.44
C ASN A 283 -34.28 -16.75 21.90
N LYS A 284 -33.37 -17.59 21.42
CA LYS A 284 -33.22 -17.97 20.01
C LYS A 284 -33.97 -19.29 19.75
N ASN A 285 -34.44 -19.47 18.51
CA ASN A 285 -35.09 -20.70 18.06
C ASN A 285 -34.09 -21.86 17.86
N TYR A 286 -32.81 -21.65 18.17
CA TYR A 286 -31.75 -22.64 18.09
C TYR A 286 -30.84 -22.58 19.33
N LYS A 287 -30.12 -23.66 19.56
CA LYS A 287 -29.05 -23.70 20.56
C LYS A 287 -27.69 -23.81 19.87
N VAL A 288 -26.73 -23.04 20.34
CA VAL A 288 -25.34 -23.12 19.88
C VAL A 288 -24.70 -24.36 20.45
N SER A 289 -24.26 -25.27 19.59
CA SER A 289 -23.52 -26.50 19.92
C SER A 289 -22.29 -26.60 19.01
N ILE A 290 -21.12 -26.73 19.60
CA ILE A 290 -19.87 -26.66 18.88
C ILE A 290 -18.91 -27.70 19.37
N ALA A 291 -18.44 -28.58 18.47
CA ALA A 291 -17.36 -29.51 18.77
C ALA A 291 -16.00 -28.77 18.59
N HIS A 292 -15.03 -29.08 19.41
CA HIS A 292 -13.68 -28.53 19.27
C HIS A 292 -12.59 -29.53 19.61
N GLY A 293 -11.42 -29.34 18.99
CA GLY A 293 -10.22 -30.11 19.28
C GLY A 293 -8.99 -29.23 19.22
N SER A 294 -8.00 -29.55 20.04
CA SER A 294 -6.75 -28.75 20.08
C SER A 294 -5.53 -29.64 20.04
N ALA A 295 -4.46 -29.07 19.48
CA ALA A 295 -3.11 -29.63 19.55
C ALA A 295 -2.06 -28.50 19.57
N PHE A 296 -0.85 -28.81 20.04
CA PHE A 296 0.18 -27.82 20.31
C PHE A 296 1.51 -28.23 19.69
N TYR A 297 2.08 -27.36 18.86
CA TYR A 297 3.49 -27.40 18.47
C TYR A 297 4.35 -27.00 19.67
N ARG A 298 5.47 -27.68 19.85
CA ARG A 298 6.50 -27.36 20.84
C ARG A 298 7.87 -27.52 20.21
N SER A 299 8.73 -26.54 20.34
CA SER A 299 10.09 -26.54 19.74
C SER A 299 11.00 -27.67 20.21
N ASN A 300 10.70 -28.26 21.37
CA ASN A 300 11.45 -29.39 21.92
C ASN A 300 10.94 -30.77 21.46
N LYS A 301 9.94 -30.83 20.58
CA LYS A 301 9.40 -32.04 20.01
C LYS A 301 9.60 -32.07 18.50
N SER A 302 9.96 -33.25 17.96
CA SER A 302 10.14 -33.46 16.51
C SER A 302 8.80 -33.65 15.77
N ILE A 303 7.82 -32.75 16.02
CA ILE A 303 6.49 -32.80 15.40
C ILE A 303 6.36 -31.55 14.53
N SER A 304 5.98 -31.73 13.27
CA SER A 304 5.74 -30.63 12.34
C SER A 304 4.43 -29.89 12.64
N LEU A 305 4.28 -28.65 12.21
CA LEU A 305 3.03 -27.89 12.37
C LEU A 305 1.86 -28.56 11.63
N ASP A 306 2.13 -29.21 10.49
CA ASP A 306 1.11 -29.96 9.73
C ASP A 306 0.59 -31.17 10.49
N GLU A 307 1.45 -31.87 11.24
CA GLU A 307 1.02 -32.95 12.12
C GLU A 307 0.20 -32.42 13.28
N VAL A 308 0.54 -31.26 13.85
CA VAL A 308 -0.24 -30.61 14.90
C VAL A 308 -1.64 -30.24 14.40
N ILE A 309 -1.77 -29.71 13.19
CA ILE A 309 -3.07 -29.41 12.57
C ILE A 309 -3.92 -30.67 12.43
N LYS A 310 -3.33 -31.78 11.92
CA LYS A 310 -4.01 -33.07 11.80
C LYS A 310 -4.44 -33.63 13.15
N MET A 311 -3.64 -33.46 14.19
CA MET A 311 -3.98 -33.88 15.55
C MET A 311 -5.15 -33.06 16.11
N ALA A 312 -5.17 -31.74 15.89
CA ALA A 312 -6.28 -30.88 16.32
C ALA A 312 -7.60 -31.29 15.64
N ASP A 313 -7.53 -31.57 14.33
CA ASP A 313 -8.70 -32.05 13.57
C ASP A 313 -9.23 -33.39 14.09
N LYS A 314 -8.31 -34.35 14.29
CA LYS A 314 -8.68 -35.66 14.88
C LYS A 314 -9.36 -35.50 16.26
N ASN A 315 -8.81 -34.67 17.13
CA ASN A 315 -9.35 -34.42 18.45
C ASN A 315 -10.75 -33.75 18.38
N MET A 316 -10.95 -32.83 17.43
CA MET A 316 -12.27 -32.23 17.18
C MET A 316 -13.28 -33.25 16.70
N TYR A 317 -12.89 -34.12 15.77
CA TYR A 317 -13.78 -35.18 15.28
C TYR A 317 -14.19 -36.18 16.38
N GLU A 318 -13.27 -36.62 17.24
CA GLU A 318 -13.53 -37.45 18.38
C GLU A 318 -14.52 -36.77 19.37
N ASN A 319 -14.31 -35.48 19.64
CA ASN A 319 -15.23 -34.67 20.46
C ASN A 319 -16.63 -34.61 19.84
N LYS A 320 -16.71 -34.38 18.53
CA LYS A 320 -17.98 -34.32 17.78
C LYS A 320 -18.75 -35.65 17.89
N GLN A 321 -18.06 -36.80 17.82
CA GLN A 321 -18.68 -38.11 18.00
C GLN A 321 -19.19 -38.32 19.41
N ASN A 322 -18.41 -37.99 20.44
CA ASN A 322 -18.81 -38.09 21.84
C ASN A 322 -20.06 -37.24 22.15
N MET A 323 -20.14 -36.03 21.58
CA MET A 323 -21.32 -35.17 21.74
C MET A 323 -22.56 -35.76 21.10
N LYS A 324 -22.46 -36.45 19.96
CA LYS A 324 -23.58 -37.16 19.33
C LYS A 324 -24.07 -38.36 20.17
N ASN A 325 -23.13 -39.12 20.75
CA ASN A 325 -23.46 -40.30 21.56
C ASN A 325 -24.13 -39.93 22.90
N THR A 326 -23.86 -38.73 23.43
CA THR A 326 -24.49 -38.23 24.68
C THR A 326 -25.83 -37.56 24.45
N ALA A 327 -26.17 -37.21 23.21
CA ALA A 327 -27.45 -36.60 22.85
C ALA A 327 -28.53 -37.60 22.42
N ASN A 328 -28.15 -38.87 22.18
CA ASN A 328 -29.04 -40.02 21.98
C ASN A 328 -29.31 -40.74 23.30
#